data_9cdba320682625fcea7dacb72a0f1d17
#
_entry.id   9cdba320682625fcea7dacb72a0f1d17
#
_cell.length_a   1.000
_cell.length_b   1.000
_cell.length_c   1.000
_cell.angle_alpha   90.00
_cell.angle_beta   90.00
_cell.angle_gamma   90.00
#
_symmetry.space_group_name_H-M   'P 1'
#
loop_
_entity.id
_entity.type
_entity.pdbx_description
1 polymer ?
#
loop_
_entity_poly.entity_id
_entity_poly.type
_entity_poly.pdbx_seq_one_letter_code
_entity_poly.pdbx_strand_id
1 'polypeptide(L)'
;MYNINIQEITIIRNRKPAMKDVNQELQWFGGSLGLFNLRDRDKSCFRIFVEMVKSARERQALSSDELAARASLSRGTVIHHLQKLMKAGIIVHERNTYILRVDNMRSLIDEIEKDLDRTLSDLRDVAGQIDRELYN
;
A
#
# COMPACT_ATOMS: atom_id res chain seq x y z
N MET A 1 -21.36 10.06 -0.19
CA MET A 1 -20.25 9.66 -1.01
C MET A 1 -18.95 10.30 -0.56
N TYR A 2 -17.97 9.51 -0.30
CA TYR A 2 -16.67 10.02 0.12
C TYR A 2 -15.77 10.15 -1.09
N ASN A 3 -14.75 10.94 -0.92
CA ASN A 3 -13.77 11.17 -1.96
C ASN A 3 -12.75 10.03 -1.97
N ILE A 4 -12.73 9.29 -3.06
CA ILE A 4 -11.81 8.16 -3.23
C ILE A 4 -10.50 8.57 -3.91
N ASN A 5 -10.32 9.86 -4.19
CA ASN A 5 -9.16 10.33 -4.93
C ASN A 5 -7.97 10.67 -4.03
N ILE A 6 -8.14 10.54 -2.71
CA ILE A 6 -7.05 10.79 -1.79
C ILE A 6 -6.20 9.54 -1.66
N GLN A 7 -4.92 9.69 -1.98
CA GLN A 7 -3.92 8.66 -1.79
C GLN A 7 -2.84 9.20 -0.85
N GLU A 8 -2.46 8.40 0.13
CA GLU A 8 -1.34 8.73 1.00
C GLU A 8 -0.17 7.85 0.64
N ILE A 9 0.78 8.43 -0.08
CA ILE A 9 2.00 7.72 -0.50
C ILE A 9 3.01 7.87 0.62
N THR A 10 3.44 6.75 1.19
CA THR A 10 4.44 6.72 2.24
C THR A 10 5.65 5.96 1.75
N ILE A 11 6.81 6.59 1.81
CA ILE A 11 8.09 5.94 1.52
C ILE A 11 8.98 6.20 2.73
N ILE A 12 9.34 5.15 3.44
CA ILE A 12 10.25 5.23 4.57
C ILE A 12 11.63 4.82 4.09
N ARG A 13 12.58 5.72 4.26
CA ARG A 13 13.96 5.47 3.82
C ARG A 13 14.67 4.65 4.88
N ASN A 14 14.55 3.33 4.75
CA ASN A 14 15.17 2.37 5.65
C ASN A 14 16.43 1.81 5.05
N ARG A 15 17.41 1.54 5.90
CA ARG A 15 18.60 0.81 5.49
C ARG A 15 18.18 -0.60 5.07
N LYS A 16 18.66 -1.04 3.91
CA LYS A 16 18.38 -2.38 3.40
C LYS A 16 19.30 -3.38 4.09
N PRO A 17 18.78 -4.25 4.98
CA PRO A 17 19.60 -5.24 5.64
C PRO A 17 19.85 -6.45 4.75
N ALA A 18 20.76 -7.32 5.17
CA ALA A 18 20.86 -8.65 4.58
C ALA A 18 19.61 -9.45 4.96
N MET A 19 18.89 -9.95 3.96
CA MET A 19 17.65 -10.69 4.17
C MET A 19 17.82 -12.12 3.71
N LYS A 20 17.32 -13.06 4.54
CA LYS A 20 17.59 -14.49 4.35
C LYS A 20 16.50 -15.22 3.59
N ASP A 21 15.29 -14.69 3.57
CA ASP A 21 14.14 -15.35 2.96
C ASP A 21 13.13 -14.34 2.46
N VAL A 22 12.15 -14.84 1.71
CA VAL A 22 11.12 -13.98 1.13
C VAL A 22 10.24 -13.32 2.19
N ASN A 23 10.07 -13.96 3.34
CA ASN A 23 9.28 -13.39 4.43
C ASN A 23 9.93 -12.11 4.96
N GLN A 24 11.25 -12.13 5.18
CA GLN A 24 11.99 -10.94 5.59
C GLN A 24 11.97 -9.86 4.49
N GLU A 25 12.08 -10.27 3.24
CA GLU A 25 11.99 -9.34 2.11
C GLU A 25 10.64 -8.65 2.05
N LEU A 26 9.55 -9.39 2.22
CA LEU A 26 8.21 -8.83 2.24
C LEU A 26 8.00 -7.89 3.43
N GLN A 27 8.56 -8.23 4.60
CA GLN A 27 8.46 -7.37 5.77
C GLN A 27 9.19 -6.04 5.55
N TRP A 28 10.40 -6.09 5.02
CA TRP A 28 11.16 -4.87 4.72
C TRP A 28 10.46 -4.03 3.65
N PHE A 29 9.99 -4.69 2.60
CA PHE A 29 9.28 -4.05 1.49
C PHE A 29 8.03 -3.32 1.99
N GLY A 30 7.15 -4.03 2.67
CA GLY A 30 5.91 -3.43 3.17
C GLY A 30 6.15 -2.40 4.26
N GLY A 31 7.15 -2.63 5.11
CA GLY A 31 7.54 -1.66 6.13
C GLY A 31 8.03 -0.35 5.51
N SER A 32 8.79 -0.44 4.43
CA SER A 32 9.29 0.74 3.71
C SER A 32 8.16 1.51 3.03
N LEU A 33 7.05 0.85 2.73
CA LEU A 33 5.84 1.50 2.19
C LEU A 33 4.90 1.98 3.30
N GLY A 34 5.31 1.88 4.55
CA GLY A 34 4.51 2.35 5.68
C GLY A 34 3.32 1.45 6.02
N LEU A 35 3.30 0.22 5.54
CA LEU A 35 2.15 -0.68 5.73
C LEU A 35 2.14 -1.35 7.09
N PHE A 36 3.30 -1.51 7.70
CA PHE A 36 3.43 -2.19 9.00
C PHE A 36 4.08 -1.24 9.99
N ASN A 37 3.55 -1.19 11.20
CA ASN A 37 4.20 -0.42 12.24
C ASN A 37 4.70 -1.35 13.35
N LEU A 38 5.58 -0.82 14.20
CA LEU A 38 6.18 -1.58 15.29
C LEU A 38 5.15 -1.99 16.35
N ARG A 39 3.96 -1.39 16.33
CA ARG A 39 2.88 -1.67 17.30
C ARG A 39 1.91 -2.73 16.79
N ASP A 40 2.09 -3.21 15.56
CA ASP A 40 1.24 -4.27 15.00
C ASP A 40 1.72 -5.62 15.55
N ARG A 41 1.33 -5.89 16.80
CA ARG A 41 1.82 -7.04 17.57
C ARG A 41 1.50 -8.38 16.93
N ASP A 42 0.33 -8.49 16.33
CA ASP A 42 -0.13 -9.74 15.71
C ASP A 42 0.21 -9.80 14.23
N LYS A 43 0.85 -8.76 13.70
CA LYS A 43 1.22 -8.66 12.28
C LYS A 43 0.04 -8.84 11.34
N SER A 44 -1.14 -8.36 11.76
CA SER A 44 -2.37 -8.58 10.99
C SER A 44 -2.30 -7.94 9.61
N CYS A 45 -1.78 -6.73 9.49
CA CYS A 45 -1.63 -6.08 8.19
C CYS A 45 -0.65 -6.84 7.29
N PHE A 46 0.45 -7.31 7.86
CA PHE A 46 1.41 -8.13 7.12
C PHE A 46 0.77 -9.41 6.59
N ARG A 47 -0.02 -10.09 7.42
CA ARG A 47 -0.69 -11.34 7.00
C ARG A 47 -1.66 -11.09 5.86
N ILE A 48 -2.40 -9.99 5.90
CA ILE A 48 -3.30 -9.61 4.80
C ILE A 48 -2.50 -9.28 3.54
N PHE A 49 -1.44 -8.51 3.67
CA PHE A 49 -0.58 -8.15 2.55
C PHE A 49 -0.01 -9.40 1.87
N VAL A 50 0.47 -10.36 2.65
CA VAL A 50 0.99 -11.62 2.11
C VAL A 50 -0.08 -12.37 1.31
N GLU A 51 -1.31 -12.45 1.82
CA GLU A 51 -2.40 -13.11 1.09
C GLU A 51 -2.72 -12.38 -0.22
N MET A 52 -2.68 -11.05 -0.21
CA MET A 52 -2.89 -10.25 -1.41
C MET A 52 -1.79 -10.46 -2.44
N VAL A 53 -0.54 -10.56 -1.99
CA VAL A 53 0.60 -10.84 -2.88
C VAL A 53 0.47 -12.22 -3.52
N LYS A 54 0.11 -13.22 -2.72
CA LYS A 54 -0.09 -14.58 -3.23
C LYS A 54 -1.20 -14.64 -4.27
N SER A 55 -2.34 -14.01 -3.98
CA SER A 55 -3.49 -14.05 -4.88
C SER A 55 -3.26 -13.26 -6.16
N ALA A 56 -2.44 -12.22 -6.10
CA ALA A 56 -2.11 -11.41 -7.28
C ALA A 56 -1.40 -12.24 -8.35
N ARG A 57 -0.56 -13.17 -7.94
CA ARG A 57 0.15 -14.05 -8.87
C ARG A 57 -0.82 -14.91 -9.68
N GLU A 58 -1.92 -15.30 -9.06
CA GLU A 58 -2.96 -16.11 -9.69
C GLU A 58 -4.05 -15.23 -10.32
N ARG A 59 -3.92 -13.92 -10.22
CA ARG A 59 -4.91 -12.93 -10.67
C ARG A 59 -6.28 -13.18 -10.04
N GLN A 60 -6.28 -13.59 -8.78
CA GLN A 60 -7.48 -13.91 -8.04
C GLN A 60 -7.82 -12.76 -7.09
N ALA A 61 -9.01 -12.18 -7.25
CA ALA A 61 -9.52 -11.21 -6.30
C ALA A 61 -10.13 -11.95 -5.11
N LEU A 62 -9.99 -11.37 -3.92
CA LEU A 62 -10.46 -12.00 -2.68
C LEU A 62 -11.47 -11.08 -1.99
N SER A 63 -12.52 -11.69 -1.44
CA SER A 63 -13.46 -10.96 -0.59
C SER A 63 -12.86 -10.74 0.80
N SER A 64 -13.46 -9.82 1.56
CA SER A 64 -13.04 -9.61 2.94
C SER A 64 -13.24 -10.86 3.80
N ASP A 65 -14.28 -11.64 3.53
CA ASP A 65 -14.53 -12.89 4.24
C ASP A 65 -13.47 -13.95 3.93
N GLU A 66 -13.09 -14.07 2.65
CA GLU A 66 -12.00 -14.98 2.26
C GLU A 66 -10.67 -14.59 2.91
N LEU A 67 -10.37 -13.29 2.93
CA LEU A 67 -9.15 -12.79 3.57
C LEU A 67 -9.18 -13.04 5.08
N ALA A 68 -10.31 -12.81 5.72
CA ALA A 68 -10.47 -13.09 7.16
C ALA A 68 -10.20 -14.55 7.46
N ALA A 69 -10.73 -15.47 6.66
CA ALA A 69 -10.50 -16.89 6.83
C ALA A 69 -9.04 -17.26 6.62
N ARG A 70 -8.42 -16.78 5.54
CA ARG A 70 -7.03 -17.12 5.21
C ARG A 70 -6.03 -16.54 6.20
N ALA A 71 -6.28 -15.33 6.68
CA ALA A 71 -5.37 -14.65 7.61
C ALA A 71 -5.70 -14.93 9.08
N SER A 72 -6.78 -15.66 9.36
CA SER A 72 -7.26 -15.94 10.72
C SER A 72 -7.50 -14.66 11.51
N LEU A 73 -8.24 -13.74 10.90
CA LEU A 73 -8.56 -12.44 11.49
C LEU A 73 -10.06 -12.21 11.46
N SER A 74 -10.53 -11.28 12.30
CA SER A 74 -11.90 -10.84 12.25
C SER A 74 -12.16 -10.03 10.99
N ARG A 75 -13.39 -10.01 10.53
CA ARG A 75 -13.79 -9.21 9.37
C ARG A 75 -13.49 -7.72 9.57
N GLY A 76 -13.78 -7.21 10.78
CA GLY A 76 -13.53 -5.79 11.08
C GLY A 76 -12.05 -5.42 10.98
N THR A 77 -11.17 -6.30 11.47
CA THR A 77 -9.72 -6.10 11.36
C THR A 77 -9.30 -6.10 9.89
N VAL A 78 -9.83 -7.03 9.10
CA VAL A 78 -9.50 -7.11 7.67
C VAL A 78 -9.93 -5.83 6.96
N ILE A 79 -11.17 -5.39 7.17
CA ILE A 79 -11.69 -4.17 6.53
C ILE A 79 -10.81 -2.96 6.88
N HIS A 80 -10.42 -2.83 8.15
CA HIS A 80 -9.56 -1.73 8.60
C HIS A 80 -8.24 -1.71 7.81
N HIS A 81 -7.59 -2.85 7.69
CA HIS A 81 -6.32 -2.94 6.95
C HIS A 81 -6.50 -2.78 5.45
N LEU A 82 -7.60 -3.28 4.89
CA LEU A 82 -7.89 -3.09 3.47
C LEU A 82 -8.05 -1.61 3.13
N GLN A 83 -8.72 -0.86 3.98
CA GLN A 83 -8.86 0.59 3.79
C GLN A 83 -7.49 1.28 3.78
N LYS A 84 -6.61 0.88 4.67
CA LYS A 84 -5.24 1.40 4.72
C LYS A 84 -4.47 1.08 3.43
N LEU A 85 -4.57 -0.16 2.96
CA LEU A 85 -3.90 -0.59 1.73
C LEU A 85 -4.47 0.11 0.49
N MET A 86 -5.77 0.34 0.44
CA MET A 86 -6.38 1.11 -0.64
C MET A 86 -5.89 2.56 -0.64
N LYS A 87 -5.85 3.17 0.53
CA LYS A 87 -5.40 4.56 0.66
C LYS A 87 -3.95 4.73 0.26
N ALA A 88 -3.13 3.72 0.52
CA ALA A 88 -1.73 3.70 0.09
C ALA A 88 -1.56 3.49 -1.43
N GLY A 89 -2.62 3.11 -2.13
CA GLY A 89 -2.55 2.84 -3.55
C GLY A 89 -1.99 1.46 -3.89
N ILE A 90 -2.06 0.52 -2.95
CA ILE A 90 -1.49 -0.82 -3.09
C ILE A 90 -2.49 -1.79 -3.70
N ILE A 91 -3.74 -1.70 -3.27
CA ILE A 91 -4.81 -2.59 -3.72
C ILE A 91 -5.96 -1.79 -4.29
N VAL A 92 -6.79 -2.46 -5.09
CA VAL A 92 -8.02 -1.90 -5.63
C VAL A 92 -9.20 -2.76 -5.22
N HIS A 93 -10.36 -2.13 -5.11
CA HIS A 93 -11.60 -2.76 -4.72
C HIS A 93 -12.52 -2.80 -5.93
N GLU A 94 -12.92 -4.00 -6.35
CA GLU A 94 -13.86 -4.20 -7.44
C GLU A 94 -15.03 -5.03 -6.92
N ARG A 95 -16.23 -4.44 -6.95
CA ARG A 95 -17.43 -5.06 -6.40
C ARG A 95 -17.20 -5.40 -4.93
N ASN A 96 -17.25 -6.66 -4.56
CA ASN A 96 -17.04 -7.09 -3.17
C ASN A 96 -15.69 -7.78 -2.98
N THR A 97 -14.74 -7.54 -3.88
CA THR A 97 -13.44 -8.20 -3.85
C THR A 97 -12.31 -7.18 -3.90
N TYR A 98 -11.13 -7.64 -3.50
CA TYR A 98 -9.92 -6.84 -3.41
C TYR A 98 -8.80 -7.56 -4.11
N ILE A 99 -7.96 -6.80 -4.81
CA ILE A 99 -6.83 -7.35 -5.53
C ILE A 99 -5.70 -6.34 -5.53
N LEU A 100 -4.46 -6.80 -5.61
CA LEU A 100 -3.34 -5.90 -5.81
C LEU A 100 -3.53 -5.11 -7.10
N ARG A 101 -3.12 -3.86 -7.07
CA ARG A 101 -3.23 -2.94 -8.19
C ARG A 101 -2.52 -3.44 -9.44
N VAL A 102 -1.46 -4.23 -9.25
CA VAL A 102 -0.66 -4.86 -10.30
C VAL A 102 -0.34 -6.29 -9.88
N ASP A 103 0.20 -7.08 -10.78
CA ASP A 103 0.39 -8.52 -10.52
C ASP A 103 1.75 -8.89 -9.95
N ASN A 104 2.64 -7.93 -9.75
CA ASN A 104 3.95 -8.21 -9.15
C ASN A 104 4.49 -6.98 -8.43
N MET A 105 5.49 -7.21 -7.57
CA MET A 105 6.00 -6.16 -6.67
C MET A 105 6.78 -5.08 -7.42
N ARG A 106 7.53 -5.45 -8.43
CA ARG A 106 8.29 -4.47 -9.21
C ARG A 106 7.37 -3.49 -9.93
N SER A 107 6.34 -4.01 -10.57
CA SER A 107 5.34 -3.18 -11.25
C SER A 107 4.58 -2.32 -10.25
N LEU A 108 4.38 -2.79 -9.01
CA LEU A 108 3.76 -1.99 -7.98
C LEU A 108 4.59 -0.75 -7.68
N ILE A 109 5.90 -0.90 -7.55
CA ILE A 109 6.79 0.24 -7.31
C ILE A 109 6.78 1.19 -8.51
N ASP A 110 6.77 0.67 -9.73
CA ASP A 110 6.69 1.51 -10.92
C ASP A 110 5.42 2.36 -10.93
N GLU A 111 4.28 1.80 -10.51
CA GLU A 111 3.03 2.53 -10.43
C GLU A 111 3.04 3.58 -9.31
N ILE A 112 3.63 3.24 -8.17
CA ILE A 112 3.80 4.20 -7.06
C ILE A 112 4.70 5.35 -7.50
N GLU A 113 5.76 5.06 -8.24
CA GLU A 113 6.65 6.10 -8.77
C GLU A 113 5.88 7.08 -9.67
N LYS A 114 5.02 6.58 -10.53
CA LYS A 114 4.19 7.44 -11.38
C LYS A 114 3.27 8.32 -10.54
N ASP A 115 2.64 7.75 -9.51
CA ASP A 115 1.79 8.51 -8.60
C ASP A 115 2.58 9.60 -7.88
N LEU A 116 3.76 9.24 -7.41
CA LEU A 116 4.65 10.16 -6.71
C LEU A 116 5.09 11.30 -7.64
N ASP A 117 5.48 10.97 -8.87
CA ASP A 117 5.92 11.98 -9.84
C ASP A 117 4.82 13.00 -10.14
N ARG A 118 3.58 12.54 -10.30
CA ARG A 118 2.45 13.46 -10.49
C ARG A 118 2.26 14.36 -9.30
N THR A 119 2.33 13.80 -8.09
CA THR A 119 2.18 14.57 -6.85
C THR A 119 3.29 15.58 -6.69
N LEU A 120 4.53 15.18 -6.96
CA LEU A 120 5.68 16.08 -6.88
C LEU A 120 5.58 17.20 -7.92
N SER A 121 5.09 16.91 -9.11
CA SER A 121 4.88 17.92 -10.14
C SER A 121 3.90 19.01 -9.66
N ASP A 122 2.77 18.57 -9.09
CA ASP A 122 1.78 19.50 -8.55
C ASP A 122 2.37 20.33 -7.41
N LEU A 123 3.14 19.69 -6.53
CA LEU A 123 3.79 20.40 -5.41
C LEU A 123 4.80 21.43 -5.91
N ARG A 124 5.56 21.09 -6.95
CA ARG A 124 6.53 22.03 -7.52
C ARG A 124 5.83 23.24 -8.14
N ASP A 125 4.71 23.03 -8.83
CA ASP A 125 3.94 24.11 -9.41
C ASP A 125 3.44 25.07 -8.33
N VAL A 126 2.87 24.54 -7.27
CA VAL A 126 2.39 25.36 -6.15
C VAL A 126 3.55 26.03 -5.42
N ALA A 127 4.65 25.31 -5.22
CA ALA A 127 5.84 25.87 -4.59
C ALA A 127 6.38 27.07 -5.38
N GLY A 128 6.44 26.95 -6.71
CA GLY A 128 6.86 28.06 -7.57
C GLY A 128 5.94 29.25 -7.48
N GLN A 129 4.63 29.00 -7.37
CA GLN A 129 3.66 30.06 -7.20
C GLN A 129 3.83 30.76 -5.86
N ILE A 130 4.04 30.00 -4.79
CA ILE A 130 4.32 30.56 -3.46
C ILE A 130 5.57 31.45 -3.51
N ASP A 131 6.62 30.96 -4.14
CA ASP A 131 7.87 31.72 -4.26
C ASP A 131 7.64 33.05 -4.97
N ARG A 132 6.87 33.05 -6.06
CA ARG A 132 6.55 34.29 -6.80
C ARG A 132 5.76 35.27 -5.95
N GLU A 133 4.83 34.79 -5.15
CA GLU A 133 3.98 35.66 -4.34
C GLU A 133 4.70 36.20 -3.10
N LEU A 134 5.59 35.39 -2.50
CA LEU A 134 6.26 35.76 -1.27
C LEU A 134 7.54 36.59 -1.48
N TYR A 135 8.25 36.35 -2.58
CA TYR A 135 9.60 36.87 -2.75
C TYR A 135 9.73 37.86 -3.87
N ASN A 136 8.61 38.23 -4.47
CA ASN A 136 8.61 39.31 -5.48
C ASN A 136 7.90 40.57 -4.91
#